data_a151ce4ed0168810c49bd7bce7fbf54a
#
_entry.id   a151ce4ed0168810c49bd7bce7fbf54a
#
_cell.length_a   1.000
_cell.length_b   1.000
_cell.length_c   1.000
_cell.angle_alpha   90.00
_cell.angle_beta   90.00
_cell.angle_gamma   90.00
#
_symmetry.space_group_name_H-M   'P 1'
#
loop_
_entity.id
_entity.type
_entity.pdbx_description
1 polymer ?
#
loop_
_entity_poly.entity_id
_entity_poly.type
_entity_poly.pdbx_seq_one_letter_code
_entity_poly.pdbx_strand_id
1 'polypeptide(L)'
;SGRAPMEGKETEAMFRRENCKARVAYLNGSDQLHMPPVELIQFVKDEIHRKPMDLFATSISELCFYAEDADAVYQKLVEQGVECFSAPQEFDFRQEGFGRSKAFYFRDPDGIILEIMQPLEN
;
A
#
# COMPACT_ATOMS: atom_id res chain seq x y z
N SER A 1 -11.33 -10.33 -1.40
CA SER A 1 -11.56 -8.90 -1.61
C SER A 1 -13.05 -8.63 -1.83
N GLY A 2 -13.52 -7.47 -1.39
CA GLY A 2 -14.91 -7.07 -1.51
C GLY A 2 -15.04 -5.56 -1.64
N ARG A 3 -16.21 -5.12 -2.09
CA ARG A 3 -16.54 -3.70 -2.26
C ARG A 3 -17.86 -3.39 -1.57
N ALA A 4 -17.99 -2.21 -0.98
CA ALA A 4 -19.21 -1.78 -0.33
C ALA A 4 -19.39 -0.26 -0.39
N PRO A 5 -20.63 0.24 -0.43
CA PRO A 5 -20.90 1.65 -0.19
C PRO A 5 -20.87 1.94 1.31
N MET A 6 -20.42 3.13 1.68
CA MET A 6 -20.49 3.64 3.04
C MET A 6 -21.26 4.96 3.04
N GLU A 7 -22.38 5.01 3.74
CA GLU A 7 -23.19 6.21 3.92
C GLU A 7 -24.06 6.07 5.16
N GLY A 8 -24.61 7.18 5.64
CA GLY A 8 -25.48 7.21 6.81
C GLY A 8 -24.73 7.64 8.07
N LYS A 9 -25.42 7.52 9.20
CA LYS A 9 -24.97 8.05 10.49
C LYS A 9 -23.62 7.48 10.96
N GLU A 10 -23.40 6.19 10.74
CA GLU A 10 -22.17 5.51 11.14
C GLU A 10 -20.97 6.03 10.34
N THR A 11 -21.15 6.23 9.04
CA THR A 11 -20.13 6.79 8.15
C THR A 11 -19.82 8.22 8.53
N GLU A 12 -20.85 9.04 8.74
CA GLU A 12 -20.67 10.43 9.15
C GLU A 12 -19.95 10.55 10.48
N ALA A 13 -20.26 9.67 11.42
CA ALA A 13 -19.59 9.62 12.72
C ALA A 13 -18.12 9.23 12.59
N MET A 14 -17.81 8.20 11.80
CA MET A 14 -16.41 7.74 11.62
C MET A 14 -15.53 8.79 10.95
N PHE A 15 -16.04 9.45 9.91
CA PHE A 15 -15.28 10.46 9.18
C PHE A 15 -15.44 11.88 9.73
N ARG A 16 -16.29 12.05 10.75
CA ARG A 16 -16.61 13.37 11.36
C ARG A 16 -17.03 14.39 10.30
N ARG A 17 -17.88 13.97 9.37
CA ARG A 17 -18.33 14.80 8.26
C ARG A 17 -19.76 14.47 7.89
N GLU A 18 -20.63 15.48 7.93
CA GLU A 18 -22.05 15.34 7.54
C GLU A 18 -22.15 15.08 6.03
N ASN A 19 -23.14 14.29 5.65
CA ASN A 19 -23.43 13.92 4.27
C ASN A 19 -22.25 13.24 3.54
N CYS A 20 -21.34 12.67 4.31
CA CYS A 20 -20.19 11.95 3.77
C CYS A 20 -20.62 10.62 3.15
N LYS A 21 -20.20 10.39 1.92
CA LYS A 21 -20.42 9.12 1.21
C LYS A 21 -19.10 8.63 0.64
N ALA A 22 -18.84 7.34 0.82
CA ALA A 22 -17.62 6.71 0.31
C ALA A 22 -17.94 5.37 -0.33
N ARG A 23 -17.04 4.92 -1.16
CA ARG A 23 -16.97 3.54 -1.63
C ARG A 23 -15.69 2.95 -1.10
N VAL A 24 -15.77 1.73 -0.58
CA VAL A 24 -14.61 1.05 -0.03
C VAL A 24 -14.36 -0.24 -0.79
N ALA A 25 -13.09 -0.60 -0.90
CA ALA A 25 -12.65 -1.90 -1.38
C ALA A 25 -11.66 -2.48 -0.39
N TYR A 26 -11.89 -3.73 0.01
CA TYR A 26 -11.00 -4.45 0.91
C TYR A 26 -10.11 -5.39 0.11
N LEU A 27 -8.81 -5.22 0.26
CA LEU A 27 -7.79 -6.07 -0.34
C LEU A 27 -7.14 -6.89 0.77
N ASN A 28 -7.43 -8.17 0.81
CA ASN A 28 -6.88 -9.06 1.83
C ASN A 28 -6.53 -10.42 1.22
N GLY A 29 -5.72 -11.17 1.91
CA GLY A 29 -5.32 -12.52 1.51
C GLY A 29 -6.32 -13.61 1.94
N SER A 30 -7.46 -13.22 2.51
CA SER A 30 -8.48 -14.11 3.04
C SER A 30 -9.86 -13.53 2.82
N ASP A 31 -10.88 -14.37 2.74
CA ASP A 31 -12.29 -13.94 2.67
C ASP A 31 -12.81 -13.46 4.03
N GLN A 32 -12.02 -13.55 5.08
CA GLN A 32 -12.43 -13.23 6.44
C GLN A 32 -11.83 -11.90 6.88
N LEU A 33 -12.70 -11.01 7.38
CA LEU A 33 -12.29 -9.67 7.83
C LEU A 33 -11.45 -9.64 9.11
N HIS A 34 -11.32 -10.78 9.82
CA HIS A 34 -10.43 -10.82 10.99
C HIS A 34 -8.95 -10.76 10.62
N MET A 35 -8.61 -11.03 9.38
CA MET A 35 -7.28 -10.75 8.84
C MET A 35 -7.25 -9.28 8.41
N PRO A 36 -6.37 -8.44 8.98
CA PRO A 36 -6.37 -7.02 8.65
C PRO A 36 -6.23 -6.80 7.15
N PRO A 37 -7.24 -6.20 6.50
CA PRO A 37 -7.17 -5.89 5.07
C PRO A 37 -6.48 -4.54 4.83
N VAL A 38 -6.06 -4.33 3.59
CA VAL A 38 -5.86 -2.97 3.10
C VAL A 38 -7.22 -2.46 2.63
N GLU A 39 -7.66 -1.35 3.18
CA GLU A 39 -8.91 -0.71 2.81
C GLU A 39 -8.61 0.47 1.89
N LEU A 40 -9.18 0.44 0.69
CA LEU A 40 -9.15 1.56 -0.25
C LEU A 40 -10.45 2.33 -0.11
N ILE A 41 -10.35 3.64 0.11
CA ILE A 41 -11.51 4.51 0.33
C ILE A 41 -11.58 5.55 -0.78
N GLN A 42 -12.74 5.63 -1.45
CA GLN A 42 -13.03 6.67 -2.43
C GLN A 42 -14.20 7.51 -1.93
N PHE A 43 -13.99 8.79 -1.70
CA PHE A 43 -15.06 9.71 -1.36
C PHE A 43 -15.84 10.09 -2.63
N VAL A 44 -17.17 10.09 -2.54
CA VAL A 44 -18.04 10.27 -3.70
C VAL A 44 -18.25 11.75 -4.06
N LYS A 45 -18.36 12.62 -3.05
CA LYS A 45 -18.64 14.03 -3.23
C LYS A 45 -17.56 14.96 -2.69
N ASP A 46 -16.83 14.50 -1.70
CA ASP A 46 -15.81 15.33 -1.03
C ASP A 46 -14.57 15.47 -1.88
N GLU A 47 -14.00 16.66 -1.89
CA GLU A 47 -12.75 16.94 -2.55
C GLU A 47 -11.59 16.36 -1.75
N ILE A 48 -10.68 15.69 -2.44
CA ILE A 48 -9.50 15.08 -1.82
C ILE A 48 -8.30 16.01 -2.01
N HIS A 49 -7.63 16.30 -0.89
CA HIS A 49 -6.39 17.05 -0.89
C HIS A 49 -5.21 16.11 -1.09
N ARG A 50 -4.52 16.25 -2.21
CA ARG A 50 -3.32 15.46 -2.50
C ARG A 50 -2.09 16.16 -1.94
N LYS A 51 -1.33 15.44 -1.13
CA LYS A 51 -0.02 15.88 -0.65
C LYS A 51 1.06 15.02 -1.32
N PRO A 52 2.18 15.60 -1.77
CA PRO A 52 3.32 14.79 -2.21
C PRO A 52 3.76 13.85 -1.09
N MET A 53 3.90 12.57 -1.38
CA MET A 53 4.42 11.59 -0.43
C MET A 53 5.94 11.58 -0.52
N ASP A 54 6.59 11.60 0.63
CA ASP A 54 8.03 11.71 0.76
C ASP A 54 8.48 10.87 1.94
N LEU A 55 9.50 10.03 1.75
CA LEU A 55 10.05 9.19 2.82
C LEU A 55 10.61 10.01 3.98
N PHE A 56 10.95 11.27 3.74
CA PHE A 56 11.51 12.17 4.76
C PHE A 56 10.46 13.04 5.42
N ALA A 57 9.20 12.91 5.06
CA ALA A 57 8.09 13.63 5.68
C ALA A 57 7.45 12.82 6.80
N THR A 58 6.97 13.52 7.84
CA THR A 58 6.29 12.87 8.95
C THR A 58 4.89 12.40 8.55
N SER A 59 4.75 11.10 8.33
CA SER A 59 3.47 10.43 8.02
C SER A 59 3.69 8.93 8.09
N ILE A 60 2.69 8.13 7.66
CA ILE A 60 2.97 6.75 7.29
C ILE A 60 3.77 6.82 6.00
N SER A 61 5.07 6.50 6.08
CA SER A 61 5.99 6.74 4.98
C SER A 61 5.80 5.76 3.82
N GLU A 62 5.43 4.49 4.10
CA GLU A 62 5.25 3.48 3.07
C GLU A 62 4.49 2.26 3.60
N LEU A 63 4.02 1.40 2.68
CA LEU A 63 3.47 0.07 2.98
C LEU A 63 4.33 -0.97 2.29
N CYS A 64 4.68 -2.02 3.02
CA CYS A 64 5.52 -3.11 2.51
C CYS A 64 4.69 -4.35 2.23
N PHE A 65 4.90 -4.96 1.06
CA PHE A 65 4.27 -6.20 0.66
C PHE A 65 5.31 -7.27 0.39
N TYR A 66 5.01 -8.49 0.83
CA TYR A 66 5.81 -9.67 0.52
C TYR A 66 5.65 -10.07 -0.95
N ALA A 67 6.75 -10.51 -1.57
CA ALA A 67 6.73 -11.13 -2.88
C ALA A 67 7.70 -12.32 -2.91
N GLU A 68 7.37 -13.33 -3.69
CA GLU A 68 8.25 -14.48 -3.90
C GLU A 68 9.39 -14.18 -4.86
N ASP A 69 9.19 -13.22 -5.78
CA ASP A 69 10.18 -12.83 -6.78
C ASP A 69 10.10 -11.32 -7.02
N ALA A 70 10.94 -10.57 -6.33
CA ALA A 70 10.99 -9.12 -6.42
C ALA A 70 11.40 -8.64 -7.82
N ASP A 71 12.30 -9.35 -8.48
CA ASP A 71 12.76 -8.98 -9.83
C ASP A 71 11.61 -9.12 -10.84
N ALA A 72 10.79 -10.17 -10.74
CA ALA A 72 9.65 -10.35 -11.61
C ALA A 72 8.59 -9.26 -11.41
N VAL A 73 8.31 -8.89 -10.16
CA VAL A 73 7.41 -7.77 -9.85
C VAL A 73 7.95 -6.46 -10.42
N TYR A 74 9.23 -6.19 -10.22
CA TYR A 74 9.88 -4.99 -10.76
C TYR A 74 9.72 -4.90 -12.28
N GLN A 75 10.00 -5.99 -12.99
CA GLN A 75 9.86 -6.01 -14.45
C GLN A 75 8.44 -5.68 -14.91
N LYS A 76 7.44 -6.27 -14.26
CA LYS A 76 6.03 -5.97 -14.58
C LYS A 76 5.69 -4.50 -14.35
N LEU A 77 6.15 -3.93 -13.24
CA LEU A 77 5.87 -2.53 -12.91
C LEU A 77 6.53 -1.59 -13.93
N VAL A 78 7.78 -1.85 -14.30
CA VAL A 78 8.49 -1.06 -15.31
C VAL A 78 7.79 -1.13 -16.66
N GLU A 79 7.37 -2.31 -17.08
CA GLU A 79 6.63 -2.51 -18.35
C GLU A 79 5.31 -1.74 -18.36
N GLN A 80 4.67 -1.56 -17.20
CA GLN A 80 3.44 -0.79 -17.07
C GLN A 80 3.68 0.70 -16.86
N GLY A 81 4.91 1.17 -16.92
CA GLY A 81 5.25 2.57 -16.76
C GLY A 81 5.19 3.08 -15.31
N VAL A 82 5.23 2.19 -14.33
CA VAL A 82 5.23 2.57 -12.90
C VAL A 82 6.58 3.15 -12.51
N GLU A 83 6.55 4.26 -11.77
CA GLU A 83 7.76 4.87 -11.21
C GLU A 83 8.30 4.00 -10.07
N CYS A 84 9.46 3.38 -10.28
CA CYS A 84 10.21 2.68 -9.26
C CYS A 84 11.41 3.54 -8.84
N PHE A 85 11.70 3.57 -7.53
CA PHE A 85 12.79 4.40 -6.99
C PHE A 85 14.16 3.85 -7.41
N SER A 86 14.27 2.54 -7.52
CA SER A 86 15.46 1.82 -7.97
C SER A 86 15.07 0.44 -8.47
N ALA A 87 15.99 -0.26 -9.11
CA ALA A 87 15.90 -1.70 -9.26
C ALA A 87 15.97 -2.37 -7.87
N PRO A 88 15.52 -3.63 -7.73
CA PRO A 88 15.63 -4.33 -6.45
C PRO A 88 17.05 -4.34 -5.92
N GLN A 89 17.19 -4.06 -4.63
CA GLN A 89 18.47 -4.02 -3.92
C GLN A 89 18.53 -5.15 -2.90
N GLU A 90 19.68 -5.75 -2.72
CA GLU A 90 19.89 -6.80 -1.72
C GLU A 90 20.47 -6.21 -0.43
N PHE A 91 19.91 -6.69 0.69
CA PHE A 91 20.34 -6.32 2.03
C PHE A 91 20.68 -7.56 2.83
N ASP A 92 21.75 -7.48 3.60
CA ASP A 92 22.19 -8.56 4.47
C ASP A 92 22.17 -8.09 5.92
N PHE A 93 21.10 -8.46 6.63
CA PHE A 93 20.91 -8.15 8.04
C PHE A 93 21.00 -9.41 8.92
N ARG A 94 21.82 -10.38 8.51
CA ARG A 94 21.99 -11.63 9.27
C ARG A 94 22.62 -11.37 10.62
N GLN A 95 23.55 -10.41 10.73
CA GLN A 95 24.15 -10.05 12.01
C GLN A 95 23.16 -9.47 12.98
N GLU A 96 22.13 -8.77 12.48
CA GLU A 96 21.06 -8.18 13.27
C GLU A 96 19.89 -9.14 13.50
N GLY A 97 19.95 -10.35 12.95
CA GLY A 97 18.91 -11.36 13.12
C GLY A 97 17.74 -11.27 12.17
N PHE A 98 17.81 -10.42 11.14
CA PHE A 98 16.72 -10.24 10.17
C PHE A 98 16.91 -10.98 8.85
N GLY A 99 18.08 -11.67 8.68
CA GLY A 99 18.35 -12.42 7.48
C GLY A 99 18.72 -11.54 6.29
N ARG A 100 18.54 -12.08 5.09
CA ARG A 100 18.79 -11.38 3.83
C ARG A 100 17.47 -11.10 3.13
N SER A 101 17.41 -10.00 2.39
CA SER A 101 16.22 -9.63 1.63
C SER A 101 16.59 -8.89 0.34
N LYS A 102 15.64 -8.85 -0.57
CA LYS A 102 15.70 -8.03 -1.78
C LYS A 102 14.46 -7.15 -1.79
N ALA A 103 14.63 -5.85 -1.98
CA ALA A 103 13.53 -4.90 -1.85
C ALA A 103 13.68 -3.70 -2.78
N PHE A 104 12.57 -3.05 -3.08
CA PHE A 104 12.54 -1.77 -3.78
C PHE A 104 11.25 -1.01 -3.47
N TYR A 105 11.29 0.30 -3.66
CA TYR A 105 10.13 1.18 -3.54
C TYR A 105 9.56 1.55 -4.90
N PHE A 106 8.25 1.78 -4.94
CA PHE A 106 7.55 2.30 -6.10
C PHE A 106 6.34 3.13 -5.65
N ARG A 107 5.73 3.86 -6.59
CA ARG A 107 4.54 4.67 -6.29
C ARG A 107 3.30 4.05 -6.90
N ASP A 108 2.20 4.08 -6.13
CA ASP A 108 0.88 3.76 -6.68
C ASP A 108 0.33 4.93 -7.51
N PRO A 109 -0.86 4.79 -8.16
CA PRO A 109 -1.42 5.88 -8.97
C PRO A 109 -1.72 7.17 -8.19
N ASP A 110 -1.88 7.10 -6.88
CA ASP A 110 -2.10 8.26 -6.02
C ASP A 110 -0.79 8.86 -5.47
N GLY A 111 0.34 8.26 -5.80
CA GLY A 111 1.65 8.69 -5.33
C GLY A 111 2.08 8.09 -3.99
N ILE A 112 1.29 7.19 -3.43
CA ILE A 112 1.62 6.50 -2.17
C ILE A 112 2.83 5.60 -2.41
N ILE A 113 3.78 5.65 -1.48
CA ILE A 113 5.00 4.83 -1.59
C ILE A 113 4.71 3.43 -1.08
N LEU A 114 5.01 2.45 -1.92
CA LEU A 114 4.87 1.04 -1.62
C LEU A 114 6.23 0.36 -1.71
N GLU A 115 6.42 -0.69 -0.94
CA GLU A 115 7.63 -1.52 -0.96
C GLU A 115 7.28 -2.94 -1.33
N ILE A 116 8.12 -3.55 -2.14
CA ILE A 116 8.13 -5.00 -2.34
C ILE A 116 9.36 -5.54 -1.61
N MET A 117 9.16 -6.58 -0.83
CA MET A 117 10.24 -7.27 -0.12
C MET A 117 10.15 -8.77 -0.38
N GLN A 118 11.27 -9.32 -0.80
CA GLN A 118 11.48 -10.76 -0.95
C GLN A 118 12.50 -11.21 0.07
N PRO A 119 12.14 -12.04 1.06
CA PRO A 119 13.13 -12.70 1.91
C PRO A 119 13.96 -13.66 1.07
N LEU A 120 15.26 -13.62 1.25
CA LEU A 120 16.19 -14.51 0.57
C LEU A 120 16.60 -15.65 1.51
N GLU A 121 16.92 -16.80 0.95
CA GLU A 121 17.46 -17.90 1.74
C GLU A 121 18.87 -17.56 2.26
N ASN A 122 19.15 -18.02 3.44
CA ASN A 122 20.45 -17.81 4.10
C ASN A 122 21.50 -18.82 3.63
#